data_f14fda40edeb298c3992adfcff047ed6
#
_entry.id   f14fda40edeb298c3992adfcff047ed6
#
_cell.length_a   1.000
_cell.length_b   1.000
_cell.length_c   1.000
_cell.angle_alpha   90.00
_cell.angle_beta   90.00
_cell.angle_gamma   90.00
#
_symmetry.space_group_name_H-M   'P 1'
#
loop_
_entity.id
_entity.type
_entity.pdbx_description
1 polymer ?
#
loop_
_entity_poly.entity_id
_entity_poly.type
_entity_poly.pdbx_seq_one_letter_code
_entity_poly.pdbx_strand_id
1 'polypeptide(L)'
;MKFKELIDTAKEVYDIAEMIVKVKEPLPQEYDLLREGQTLFTYLHLAPDAEQTEALLSRGVTAIAYETVQLADRTLPLLSPMSEIAGRLAIQIGAHLLESNCGGRGVLLGGVPGVERANVVIIGAATLAPTLRRSP
;
A
#
# COMPACT_ATOMS: atom_id res chain seq x y z
N MET A 1 -21.35 18.23 1.75
CA MET A 1 -20.92 17.62 3.03
C MET A 1 -20.42 18.76 3.90
N LYS A 2 -21.02 19.02 5.05
CA LYS A 2 -20.53 20.05 5.97
C LYS A 2 -19.57 19.36 6.94
N PHE A 3 -18.31 19.74 6.93
CA PHE A 3 -17.39 19.41 8.03
C PHE A 3 -17.95 20.07 9.29
N LYS A 4 -18.20 19.27 10.31
CA LYS A 4 -18.85 19.78 11.51
C LYS A 4 -17.88 20.43 12.46
N GLU A 5 -16.64 19.95 12.52
CA GLU A 5 -15.65 20.40 13.51
C GLU A 5 -14.23 20.06 13.05
N LEU A 6 -13.30 20.97 13.34
CA LEU A 6 -11.86 20.72 13.27
C LEU A 6 -11.37 20.48 14.68
N ILE A 7 -10.58 19.43 14.87
CA ILE A 7 -10.02 19.04 16.17
C ILE A 7 -8.52 19.10 16.06
N ASP A 8 -7.87 19.73 17.03
CA ASP A 8 -6.47 20.11 16.93
C ASP A 8 -5.51 18.95 17.21
N THR A 9 -5.93 17.94 17.98
CA THR A 9 -5.04 16.84 18.40
C THR A 9 -5.59 15.48 18.03
N ALA A 10 -4.67 14.55 17.70
CA ALA A 10 -5.03 13.15 17.46
C ALA A 10 -5.73 12.54 18.66
N LYS A 11 -5.23 12.82 19.87
CA LYS A 11 -5.83 12.30 21.11
C LYS A 11 -7.30 12.64 21.22
N GLU A 12 -7.68 13.90 21.02
CA GLU A 12 -9.08 14.33 21.08
C GLU A 12 -9.93 13.64 20.00
N VAL A 13 -9.39 13.45 18.78
CA VAL A 13 -10.08 12.70 17.72
C VAL A 13 -10.36 11.27 18.17
N TYR A 14 -9.35 10.57 18.70
CA TYR A 14 -9.50 9.19 19.15
C TYR A 14 -10.43 9.08 20.36
N ASP A 15 -10.44 10.08 21.25
CA ASP A 15 -11.31 10.09 22.46
C ASP A 15 -12.80 10.20 22.10
N ILE A 16 -13.17 10.95 21.06
CA ILE A 16 -14.58 11.23 20.73
C ILE A 16 -15.14 10.39 19.58
N ALA A 17 -14.27 9.93 18.63
CA ALA A 17 -14.74 9.23 17.45
C ALA A 17 -15.09 7.77 17.74
N GLU A 18 -16.25 7.31 17.24
CA GLU A 18 -16.59 5.88 17.22
C GLU A 18 -15.90 5.13 16.10
N MET A 19 -15.58 5.84 14.99
CA MET A 19 -14.85 5.31 13.85
C MET A 19 -13.72 6.25 13.48
N ILE A 20 -12.51 5.70 13.39
CA ILE A 20 -11.32 6.37 12.88
C ILE A 20 -11.13 5.94 11.42
N VAL A 21 -11.05 6.92 10.53
CA VAL A 21 -10.74 6.71 9.11
C VAL A 21 -9.42 7.42 8.80
N LYS A 22 -8.45 6.68 8.32
CA LYS A 22 -7.14 7.23 7.95
C LYS A 22 -6.60 6.49 6.73
N VAL A 23 -5.52 6.96 6.14
CA VAL A 23 -4.94 6.34 4.94
C VAL A 23 -3.93 5.26 5.34
N LYS A 24 -3.00 5.60 6.21
CA LYS A 24 -1.93 4.72 6.67
C LYS A 24 -2.30 4.04 7.98
N GLU A 25 -1.64 2.92 8.24
CA GLU A 25 -1.67 2.18 9.49
C GLU A 25 -1.48 3.11 10.71
N PRO A 26 -2.00 2.73 11.88
CA PRO A 26 -1.74 3.48 13.11
C PRO A 26 -0.24 3.47 13.43
N LEU A 27 0.26 4.61 13.86
CA LEU A 27 1.63 4.72 14.35
C LEU A 27 1.74 4.15 15.77
N PRO A 28 2.93 3.68 16.22
CA PRO A 28 3.10 3.14 17.57
C PRO A 28 2.58 4.04 18.69
N GLN A 29 2.74 5.36 18.54
CA GLN A 29 2.21 6.33 19.51
C GLN A 29 0.67 6.46 19.50
N GLU A 30 0.00 5.92 18.50
CA GLU A 30 -1.46 5.93 18.40
C GLU A 30 -2.10 4.67 19.00
N TYR A 31 -1.32 3.60 19.25
CA TYR A 31 -1.87 2.36 19.78
C TYR A 31 -2.56 2.56 21.14
N ASP A 32 -1.98 3.41 21.99
CA ASP A 32 -2.56 3.73 23.31
C ASP A 32 -3.83 4.59 23.25
N LEU A 33 -4.07 5.24 22.12
CA LEU A 33 -5.27 6.05 21.91
C LEU A 33 -6.48 5.22 21.46
N LEU A 34 -6.25 4.01 20.97
CA LEU A 34 -7.31 3.09 20.53
C LEU A 34 -8.12 2.56 21.73
N ARG A 35 -9.43 2.44 21.53
CA ARG A 35 -10.38 2.01 22.56
C ARG A 35 -11.15 0.75 22.15
N GLU A 36 -11.51 -0.06 23.13
CA GLU A 36 -12.37 -1.22 22.93
C GLU A 36 -13.69 -0.82 22.25
N GLY A 37 -14.09 -1.60 21.23
CA GLY A 37 -15.29 -1.36 20.42
C GLY A 37 -15.18 -0.24 19.38
N GLN A 38 -14.08 0.52 19.36
CA GLN A 38 -13.84 1.52 18.33
C GLN A 38 -13.57 0.86 16.97
N THR A 39 -14.07 1.45 15.88
CA THR A 39 -13.81 0.99 14.54
C THR A 39 -12.62 1.74 13.94
N LEU A 40 -11.64 1.00 13.40
CA LEU A 40 -10.52 1.54 12.65
C LEU A 40 -10.62 1.11 11.18
N PHE A 41 -10.70 2.06 10.25
CA PHE A 41 -10.81 1.82 8.83
C PHE A 41 -9.64 2.48 8.08
N THR A 42 -8.68 1.68 7.63
CA THR A 42 -7.41 2.15 7.05
C THR A 42 -6.70 1.01 6.30
N TYR A 43 -5.57 1.29 5.60
CA TYR A 43 -4.61 0.24 5.25
C TYR A 43 -3.92 -0.25 6.53
N LEU A 44 -3.82 -1.54 6.71
CA LEU A 44 -3.27 -2.14 7.93
C LEU A 44 -1.93 -2.86 7.71
N HIS A 45 -1.74 -3.54 6.59
CA HIS A 45 -0.51 -4.28 6.30
C HIS A 45 -0.04 -5.21 7.44
N LEU A 46 -0.96 -5.94 8.07
CA LEU A 46 -0.69 -6.70 9.30
C LEU A 46 0.35 -7.81 9.15
N ALA A 47 0.47 -8.42 7.97
CA ALA A 47 1.32 -9.59 7.78
C ALA A 47 2.81 -9.40 8.18
N PRO A 48 3.47 -8.26 7.88
CA PRO A 48 4.83 -8.00 8.29
C PRO A 48 4.96 -7.34 9.66
N ASP A 49 3.86 -6.94 10.31
CA ASP A 49 3.86 -6.12 11.53
C ASP A 49 3.13 -6.84 12.68
N ALA A 50 3.90 -7.63 13.42
CA ALA A 50 3.38 -8.37 14.57
C ALA A 50 3.02 -7.44 15.74
N GLU A 51 3.80 -6.37 15.95
CA GLU A 51 3.58 -5.41 17.03
C GLU A 51 2.24 -4.68 16.85
N GLN A 52 1.98 -4.16 15.65
CA GLN A 52 0.71 -3.52 15.32
C GLN A 52 -0.45 -4.51 15.48
N THR A 53 -0.28 -5.75 15.02
CA THR A 53 -1.33 -6.77 15.11
C THR A 53 -1.70 -7.04 16.57
N GLU A 54 -0.71 -7.20 17.44
CA GLU A 54 -0.92 -7.44 18.86
C GLU A 54 -1.53 -6.21 19.56
N ALA A 55 -1.11 -5.01 19.20
CA ALA A 55 -1.70 -3.77 19.71
C ALA A 55 -3.19 -3.69 19.36
N LEU A 56 -3.58 -3.94 18.12
CA LEU A 56 -4.99 -3.92 17.71
C LEU A 56 -5.83 -4.98 18.43
N LEU A 57 -5.29 -6.19 18.60
CA LEU A 57 -5.96 -7.28 19.34
C LEU A 57 -6.13 -6.93 20.81
N SER A 58 -5.10 -6.43 21.47
CA SER A 58 -5.13 -6.10 22.90
C SER A 58 -6.08 -4.95 23.22
N ARG A 59 -6.27 -4.02 22.26
CA ARG A 59 -7.19 -2.89 22.41
C ARG A 59 -8.66 -3.24 22.10
N GLY A 60 -8.94 -4.42 21.55
CA GLY A 60 -10.31 -4.85 21.24
C GLY A 60 -11.03 -3.98 20.21
N VAL A 61 -10.29 -3.43 19.26
CA VAL A 61 -10.86 -2.60 18.18
C VAL A 61 -11.43 -3.46 17.06
N THR A 62 -12.41 -2.92 16.34
CA THR A 62 -12.89 -3.51 15.08
C THR A 62 -12.07 -2.93 13.94
N ALA A 63 -11.04 -3.65 13.50
CA ALA A 63 -10.13 -3.20 12.45
C ALA A 63 -10.61 -3.69 11.07
N ILE A 64 -10.84 -2.76 10.14
CA ILE A 64 -11.23 -3.03 8.75
C ILE A 64 -10.11 -2.55 7.84
N ALA A 65 -9.43 -3.48 7.17
CA ALA A 65 -8.34 -3.16 6.27
C ALA A 65 -8.86 -2.80 4.88
N TYR A 66 -8.42 -1.68 4.31
CA TYR A 66 -8.76 -1.28 2.94
C TYR A 66 -8.36 -2.34 1.92
N GLU A 67 -7.20 -2.95 2.08
CA GLU A 67 -6.67 -3.97 1.19
C GLU A 67 -7.46 -5.27 1.17
N THR A 68 -8.36 -5.49 2.14
CA THR A 68 -9.20 -6.68 2.22
C THR A 68 -10.66 -6.43 1.84
N VAL A 69 -11.04 -5.19 1.55
CA VAL A 69 -12.41 -4.86 1.08
C VAL A 69 -12.60 -5.44 -0.32
N GLN A 70 -13.44 -6.46 -0.42
CA GLN A 70 -13.67 -7.23 -1.63
C GLN A 70 -15.13 -7.14 -2.08
N LEU A 71 -15.34 -6.89 -3.38
CA LEU A 71 -16.67 -6.93 -4.00
C LEU A 71 -17.11 -8.36 -4.32
N ALA A 72 -18.36 -8.53 -4.70
CA ALA A 72 -18.94 -9.84 -5.05
C ALA A 72 -18.22 -10.52 -6.24
N ASP A 73 -17.66 -9.74 -7.15
CA ASP A 73 -16.85 -10.21 -8.28
C ASP A 73 -15.38 -10.52 -7.91
N ARG A 74 -15.05 -10.48 -6.63
CA ARG A 74 -13.73 -10.68 -6.03
C ARG A 74 -12.71 -9.56 -6.33
N THR A 75 -13.11 -8.47 -6.90
CA THR A 75 -12.21 -7.30 -7.05
C THR A 75 -11.97 -6.62 -5.71
N LEU A 76 -10.79 -5.99 -5.59
CA LEU A 76 -10.36 -5.24 -4.42
C LEU A 76 -10.26 -3.74 -4.77
N PRO A 77 -11.39 -3.01 -4.78
CA PRO A 77 -11.46 -1.67 -5.36
C PRO A 77 -10.56 -0.65 -4.66
N LEU A 78 -10.29 -0.83 -3.38
CA LEU A 78 -9.42 0.07 -2.63
C LEU A 78 -7.93 -0.27 -2.76
N LEU A 79 -7.59 -1.50 -3.17
CA LEU A 79 -6.21 -1.93 -3.41
C LEU A 79 -5.79 -1.74 -4.87
N SER A 80 -6.69 -1.96 -5.82
CA SER A 80 -6.40 -1.97 -7.26
C SER A 80 -5.64 -0.73 -7.76
N PRO A 81 -6.01 0.52 -7.39
CA PRO A 81 -5.28 1.70 -7.85
C PRO A 81 -3.81 1.72 -7.41
N MET A 82 -3.51 1.28 -6.19
CA MET A 82 -2.14 1.20 -5.69
C MET A 82 -1.33 0.12 -6.42
N SER A 83 -1.96 -1.02 -6.69
CA SER A 83 -1.34 -2.12 -7.46
C SER A 83 -1.02 -1.68 -8.88
N GLU A 84 -1.89 -0.93 -9.53
CA GLU A 84 -1.64 -0.39 -10.87
C GLU A 84 -0.47 0.59 -10.89
N ILE A 85 -0.39 1.49 -9.90
CA ILE A 85 0.74 2.42 -9.77
C ILE A 85 2.04 1.65 -9.53
N ALA A 86 2.03 0.70 -8.60
CA ALA A 86 3.21 -0.11 -8.29
C ALA A 86 3.73 -0.87 -9.52
N GLY A 87 2.82 -1.44 -10.32
CA GLY A 87 3.20 -2.14 -11.55
C GLY A 87 3.86 -1.27 -12.60
N ARG A 88 3.36 -0.06 -12.77
CA ARG A 88 3.97 0.91 -13.70
C ARG A 88 5.31 1.42 -13.20
N LEU A 89 5.43 1.69 -11.90
CA LEU A 89 6.66 2.15 -11.27
C LEU A 89 7.75 1.07 -11.25
N ALA A 90 7.40 -0.21 -11.16
CA ALA A 90 8.36 -1.30 -11.07
C ALA A 90 9.37 -1.30 -12.24
N ILE A 91 8.90 -1.04 -13.47
CA ILE A 91 9.78 -0.96 -14.64
C ILE A 91 10.68 0.27 -14.60
N GLN A 92 10.13 1.43 -14.19
CA GLN A 92 10.90 2.67 -14.11
C GLN A 92 12.00 2.57 -13.04
N ILE A 93 11.64 2.06 -11.86
CA ILE A 93 12.58 1.85 -10.75
C ILE A 93 13.63 0.80 -11.15
N GLY A 94 13.21 -0.31 -11.77
CA GLY A 94 14.11 -1.35 -12.23
C GLY A 94 15.11 -0.83 -13.27
N ALA A 95 14.67 -0.01 -14.22
CA ALA A 95 15.53 0.62 -15.19
C ALA A 95 16.54 1.58 -14.53
N HIS A 96 16.07 2.40 -13.59
CA HIS A 96 16.92 3.33 -12.86
C HIS A 96 17.99 2.61 -12.02
N LEU A 97 17.63 1.55 -11.33
CA LEU A 97 18.58 0.76 -10.54
C LEU A 97 19.61 -0.01 -11.38
N LEU A 98 19.40 -0.14 -12.69
CA LEU A 98 20.36 -0.73 -13.61
C LEU A 98 21.41 0.27 -14.11
N GLU A 99 21.20 1.56 -13.92
CA GLU A 99 22.16 2.60 -14.29
C GLU A 99 23.47 2.49 -13.48
N SER A 100 24.60 2.70 -14.11
CA SER A 100 25.91 2.58 -13.44
C SER A 100 26.14 3.62 -12.35
N ASN A 101 25.59 4.81 -12.51
CA ASN A 101 25.61 5.88 -11.49
C ASN A 101 24.77 5.56 -10.23
N CYS A 102 23.84 4.60 -10.36
CA CYS A 102 23.03 4.08 -9.25
C CYS A 102 23.60 2.78 -8.67
N GLY A 103 24.82 2.37 -9.05
CA GLY A 103 25.43 1.12 -8.61
C GLY A 103 24.96 -0.11 -9.41
N GLY A 104 24.18 0.09 -10.47
CA GLY A 104 23.71 -0.96 -11.36
C GLY A 104 24.76 -1.39 -12.39
N ARG A 105 24.40 -2.40 -13.18
CA ARG A 105 25.28 -3.02 -14.19
C ARG A 105 25.49 -2.18 -15.45
N GLY A 106 24.87 -1.03 -15.59
CA GLY A 106 24.90 -0.21 -16.80
C GLY A 106 24.18 -0.84 -18.00
N VAL A 107 23.10 -1.56 -17.76
CA VAL A 107 22.33 -2.28 -18.78
C VAL A 107 21.14 -1.46 -19.22
N LEU A 108 21.03 -1.22 -20.53
CA LEU A 108 19.85 -0.60 -21.14
C LEU A 108 18.81 -1.67 -21.47
N LEU A 109 17.61 -1.57 -20.90
CA LEU A 109 16.55 -2.59 -21.05
C LEU A 109 16.21 -2.88 -22.51
N GLY A 110 16.07 -1.85 -23.36
CA GLY A 110 15.70 -1.98 -24.76
C GLY A 110 16.86 -2.42 -25.67
N GLY A 111 18.11 -2.38 -25.19
CA GLY A 111 19.29 -2.53 -26.00
C GLY A 111 19.48 -1.39 -27.00
N VAL A 112 20.52 -1.48 -27.81
CA VAL A 112 20.81 -0.61 -28.98
C VAL A 112 21.48 -1.43 -30.06
N PRO A 113 21.64 -0.95 -31.32
CA PRO A 113 22.40 -1.65 -32.32
C PRO A 113 23.80 -2.07 -31.83
N GLY A 114 24.07 -3.37 -31.82
CA GLY A 114 25.32 -3.93 -31.29
C GLY A 114 25.30 -4.28 -29.78
N VAL A 115 24.25 -3.95 -29.04
CA VAL A 115 24.06 -4.33 -27.62
C VAL A 115 22.72 -5.04 -27.45
N GLU A 116 22.75 -6.24 -26.90
CA GLU A 116 21.53 -7.04 -26.69
C GLU A 116 20.58 -6.40 -25.69
N ARG A 117 19.27 -6.74 -25.80
CA ARG A 117 18.24 -6.36 -24.87
C ARG A 117 18.42 -7.09 -23.55
N ALA A 118 18.02 -6.46 -22.48
CA ALA A 118 17.96 -7.11 -21.17
C ALA A 118 16.79 -8.09 -21.08
N ASN A 119 16.99 -9.18 -20.33
CA ASN A 119 15.91 -10.07 -19.95
C ASN A 119 15.27 -9.58 -18.64
N VAL A 120 13.96 -9.34 -18.66
CA VAL A 120 13.19 -8.92 -17.49
C VAL A 120 12.27 -10.06 -17.06
N VAL A 121 12.41 -10.49 -15.82
CA VAL A 121 11.52 -11.48 -15.19
C VAL A 121 10.69 -10.78 -14.13
N ILE A 122 9.36 -10.93 -14.21
CA ILE A 122 8.41 -10.37 -13.24
C ILE A 122 7.78 -11.52 -12.49
N ILE A 123 7.97 -11.53 -11.17
CA ILE A 123 7.39 -12.52 -10.27
C ILE A 123 6.12 -11.93 -9.68
N GLY A 124 4.98 -12.55 -9.98
CA GLY A 124 3.66 -12.05 -9.63
C GLY A 124 2.98 -11.36 -10.82
N ALA A 125 1.71 -11.67 -10.99
CA ALA A 125 0.96 -11.23 -12.17
C ALA A 125 -0.46 -10.74 -11.83
N ALA A 126 -0.74 -10.42 -10.57
CA ALA A 126 -2.07 -10.04 -10.13
C ALA A 126 -2.62 -8.85 -10.95
N THR A 127 -2.78 -7.69 -10.38
CA THR A 127 -3.28 -6.49 -11.09
C THR A 127 -2.21 -5.81 -11.97
N LEU A 128 -0.94 -6.26 -11.88
CA LEU A 128 0.19 -5.70 -12.64
C LEU A 128 0.22 -6.14 -14.11
N ALA A 129 -0.29 -7.32 -14.42
CA ALA A 129 -0.10 -7.97 -15.72
C ALA A 129 -0.87 -7.36 -16.91
N PRO A 130 -2.07 -6.79 -16.77
CA PRO A 130 -2.78 -6.24 -17.93
C PRO A 130 -2.05 -5.07 -18.62
N THR A 131 -1.25 -4.32 -17.86
CA THR A 131 -0.55 -3.12 -18.37
C THR A 131 0.77 -3.43 -19.06
N LEU A 132 1.34 -4.61 -18.84
CA LEU A 132 2.60 -5.05 -19.44
C LEU A 132 2.41 -6.00 -20.63
N ARG A 133 1.17 -6.29 -21.02
CA ARG A 133 0.91 -7.08 -22.22
C ARG A 133 1.31 -6.29 -23.43
N ARG A 134 2.39 -6.76 -24.04
CA ARG A 134 2.92 -6.55 -25.39
C ARG A 134 2.17 -5.50 -26.23
N SER A 135 2.86 -4.43 -26.55
CA SER A 135 2.70 -3.84 -27.89
C SER A 135 3.24 -4.85 -28.91
N PRO A 136 2.54 -5.03 -30.03
CA PRO A 136 2.97 -5.90 -31.12
C PRO A 136 4.31 -5.47 -31.71
#